data_80b13ce89e010683ad67992a00b2fa10
#
_entry.id   80b13ce89e010683ad67992a00b2fa10
#
_cell.length_a   1.000
_cell.length_b   1.000
_cell.length_c   1.000
_cell.angle_alpha   90.00
_cell.angle_beta   90.00
_cell.angle_gamma   90.00
#
_symmetry.space_group_name_H-M   'P 1'
#
loop_
_entity.id
_entity.type
_entity.pdbx_description
1 polymer ?
#
loop_
_entity_poly.entity_id
_entity_poly.type
_entity_poly.pdbx_seq_one_letter_code
_entity_poly.pdbx_strand_id
1 'polypeptide(L)'
;MRVLLTTAVLISLLLAIIALRVFWSRVPVRVRSSLVYTGLATILLHVAFTVTKWSTTSDRLNCFINWGAVTGYLLIIVLFTLHRPRWLTTISAVILILPVFAANILLPLKALFERDSATITRIDNRYIYEKNLWDQPGENQNSGADLMVFYQPRFLPLRRKVQRATFNNMQCDASGSSAGIDHARKIIHFHCPALSAPVGSDPIDLLLPLH
;
A
#
# COMPACT_ATOMS: atom_id res chain seq x y z
N MET A 1 16.07 13.78 0.01
CA MET A 1 15.69 14.04 -1.40
C MET A 1 14.29 13.50 -1.76
N ARG A 2 13.95 12.23 -1.46
CA ARG A 2 12.62 11.64 -1.77
C ARG A 2 11.45 12.39 -1.11
N VAL A 3 11.56 12.82 0.17
CA VAL A 3 10.50 13.58 0.88
C VAL A 3 10.20 14.90 0.19
N LEU A 4 11.22 15.67 -0.15
CA LEU A 4 11.06 16.95 -0.84
C LEU A 4 10.38 16.78 -2.20
N LEU A 5 10.74 15.74 -2.95
CA LEU A 5 10.12 15.43 -4.23
C LEU A 5 8.64 15.08 -4.06
N THR A 6 8.31 14.23 -3.08
CA THR A 6 6.92 13.82 -2.81
C THR A 6 6.06 15.01 -2.37
N THR A 7 6.61 15.87 -1.50
CA THR A 7 5.93 17.09 -1.05
C THR A 7 5.71 18.07 -2.20
N ALA A 8 6.72 18.25 -3.06
CA ALA A 8 6.59 19.11 -4.24
C ALA A 8 5.53 18.61 -5.23
N VAL A 9 5.46 17.29 -5.46
CA VAL A 9 4.42 16.68 -6.30
C VAL A 9 3.03 16.88 -5.69
N LEU A 10 2.86 16.70 -4.38
CA LEU A 10 1.58 16.93 -3.70
C LEU A 10 1.12 18.39 -3.80
N ILE A 11 2.02 19.33 -3.56
CA ILE A 11 1.71 20.76 -3.69
C ILE A 11 1.34 21.10 -5.13
N SER A 12 2.10 20.60 -6.10
CA SER A 12 1.82 20.83 -7.54
C SER A 12 0.46 20.25 -7.94
N LEU A 13 0.10 19.08 -7.44
CA LEU A 13 -1.21 18.45 -7.67
C LEU A 13 -2.34 19.30 -7.09
N LEU A 14 -2.20 19.78 -5.85
CA LEU A 14 -3.17 20.66 -5.21
C LEU A 14 -3.37 21.96 -6.00
N LEU A 15 -2.28 22.60 -6.41
CA LEU A 15 -2.34 23.82 -7.22
C LEU A 15 -3.03 23.55 -8.56
N ALA A 16 -2.73 22.43 -9.21
CA ALA A 16 -3.38 22.03 -10.47
C ALA A 16 -4.89 21.81 -10.29
N ILE A 17 -5.32 21.18 -9.20
CA ILE A 17 -6.74 20.94 -8.89
C ILE A 17 -7.45 22.28 -8.59
N ILE A 18 -6.82 23.18 -7.82
CA ILE A 18 -7.36 24.52 -7.57
C ILE A 18 -7.48 25.33 -8.86
N ALA A 19 -6.45 25.32 -9.69
CA ALA A 19 -6.48 25.97 -11.00
C ALA A 19 -7.60 25.38 -11.88
N LEU A 20 -7.72 24.07 -11.93
CA LEU A 20 -8.79 23.39 -12.66
C LEU A 20 -10.18 23.82 -12.17
N ARG A 21 -10.36 24.00 -10.86
CA ARG A 21 -11.61 24.51 -10.28
C ARG A 21 -11.92 25.93 -10.75
N VAL A 22 -10.94 26.83 -10.72
CA VAL A 22 -11.08 28.22 -11.15
C VAL A 22 -11.46 28.31 -12.63
N PHE A 23 -10.78 27.51 -13.45
CA PHE A 23 -10.98 27.50 -14.90
C PHE A 23 -12.01 26.48 -15.38
N TRP A 24 -12.75 25.83 -14.48
CA TRP A 24 -13.68 24.74 -14.84
C TRP A 24 -14.70 25.12 -15.92
N SER A 25 -15.22 26.35 -15.88
CA SER A 25 -16.16 26.83 -16.88
C SER A 25 -15.55 26.97 -18.29
N ARG A 26 -14.23 27.14 -18.38
CA ARG A 26 -13.49 27.29 -19.66
C ARG A 26 -13.04 25.95 -20.24
N VAL A 27 -13.05 24.87 -19.43
CA VAL A 27 -12.64 23.53 -19.89
C VAL A 27 -13.73 22.96 -20.81
N PRO A 28 -13.37 22.44 -22.00
CA PRO A 28 -14.34 21.81 -22.90
C PRO A 28 -15.09 20.65 -22.25
N VAL A 29 -16.39 20.48 -22.57
CA VAL A 29 -17.25 19.46 -21.97
C VAL A 29 -16.66 18.05 -22.09
N ARG A 30 -16.08 17.73 -23.24
CA ARG A 30 -15.43 16.41 -23.47
C ARG A 30 -14.29 16.15 -22.49
N VAL A 31 -13.44 17.16 -22.24
CA VAL A 31 -12.32 17.04 -21.29
C VAL A 31 -12.83 16.90 -19.86
N ARG A 32 -13.87 17.68 -19.48
CA ARG A 32 -14.51 17.55 -18.16
C ARG A 32 -15.04 16.12 -17.92
N SER A 33 -15.81 15.60 -18.88
CA SER A 33 -16.33 14.24 -18.79
C SER A 33 -15.21 13.21 -18.70
N SER A 34 -14.17 13.33 -19.54
CA SER A 34 -13.01 12.44 -19.49
C SER A 34 -12.32 12.46 -18.13
N LEU A 35 -12.08 13.64 -17.56
CA LEU A 35 -11.44 13.79 -16.24
C LEU A 35 -12.28 13.13 -15.13
N VAL A 36 -13.62 13.34 -15.14
CA VAL A 36 -14.50 12.74 -14.14
C VAL A 36 -14.54 11.22 -14.27
N TYR A 37 -14.70 10.70 -15.49
CA TYR A 37 -14.73 9.24 -15.70
C TYR A 37 -13.40 8.59 -15.38
N THR A 38 -12.27 9.20 -15.74
CA THR A 38 -10.95 8.67 -15.38
C THR A 38 -10.75 8.69 -13.87
N GLY A 39 -11.12 9.79 -13.20
CA GLY A 39 -11.04 9.88 -11.74
C GLY A 39 -11.91 8.82 -11.06
N LEU A 40 -13.14 8.61 -11.53
CA LEU A 40 -14.02 7.59 -10.99
C LEU A 40 -13.48 6.18 -11.25
N ALA A 41 -12.97 5.90 -12.44
CA ALA A 41 -12.40 4.60 -12.79
C ALA A 41 -11.17 4.27 -11.93
N THR A 42 -10.28 5.23 -11.67
CA THR A 42 -9.10 5.02 -10.81
C THR A 42 -9.50 4.77 -9.35
N ILE A 43 -10.52 5.47 -8.84
CA ILE A 43 -11.06 5.23 -7.49
C ILE A 43 -11.64 3.82 -7.40
N LEU A 44 -12.49 3.42 -8.35
CA LEU A 44 -13.13 2.11 -8.36
C LEU A 44 -12.07 0.99 -8.46
N LEU A 45 -11.05 1.17 -9.29
CA LEU A 45 -9.94 0.22 -9.41
C LEU A 45 -9.18 0.09 -8.10
N HIS A 46 -8.87 1.21 -7.44
CA HIS A 46 -8.18 1.21 -6.15
C HIS A 46 -9.01 0.51 -5.07
N VAL A 47 -10.30 0.82 -4.98
CA VAL A 47 -11.23 0.18 -4.03
C VAL A 47 -11.31 -1.33 -4.31
N ALA A 48 -11.45 -1.73 -5.57
CA ALA A 48 -11.48 -3.14 -5.96
C ALA A 48 -10.20 -3.86 -5.52
N PHE A 49 -9.03 -3.28 -5.76
CA PHE A 49 -7.74 -3.85 -5.35
C PHE A 49 -7.61 -3.95 -3.83
N THR A 50 -8.08 -2.94 -3.09
CA THR A 50 -8.03 -2.94 -1.63
C THR A 50 -8.94 -4.00 -1.03
N VAL A 51 -10.20 -4.07 -1.50
CA VAL A 51 -11.18 -5.04 -0.98
C VAL A 51 -10.80 -6.48 -1.32
N THR A 52 -10.35 -6.71 -2.56
CA THR A 52 -9.98 -8.07 -3.02
C THR A 52 -8.56 -8.48 -2.62
N LYS A 53 -7.78 -7.59 -1.99
CA LYS A 53 -6.36 -7.76 -1.62
C LYS A 53 -5.46 -8.07 -2.83
N TRP A 54 -5.89 -7.69 -4.03
CA TRP A 54 -5.06 -7.75 -5.23
C TRP A 54 -4.15 -6.54 -5.34
N SER A 55 -3.00 -6.75 -5.95
CA SER A 55 -2.06 -5.69 -6.32
C SER A 55 -1.36 -6.07 -7.61
N THR A 56 -0.72 -5.13 -8.27
CA THR A 56 0.14 -5.45 -9.41
C THR A 56 1.50 -5.95 -8.91
N THR A 57 2.21 -6.70 -9.75
CA THR A 57 3.58 -7.13 -9.46
C THR A 57 4.59 -5.98 -9.57
N SER A 58 4.18 -4.85 -10.16
CA SER A 58 4.99 -3.65 -10.29
C SER A 58 4.62 -2.61 -9.23
N ASP A 59 5.56 -2.30 -8.35
CA ASP A 59 5.35 -1.27 -7.32
C ASP A 59 5.13 0.12 -7.92
N ARG A 60 5.76 0.40 -9.08
CA ARG A 60 5.52 1.64 -9.83
C ARG A 60 4.06 1.75 -10.27
N LEU A 61 3.49 0.66 -10.81
CA LEU A 61 2.10 0.64 -11.26
C LEU A 61 1.13 0.75 -10.09
N ASN A 62 1.40 0.08 -8.97
CA ASN A 62 0.64 0.24 -7.73
C ASN A 62 0.68 1.70 -7.24
N CYS A 63 1.84 2.33 -7.29
CA CYS A 63 2.00 3.74 -6.96
C CYS A 63 1.13 4.63 -7.88
N PHE A 64 1.15 4.42 -9.19
CA PHE A 64 0.30 5.15 -10.13
C PHE A 64 -1.19 4.97 -9.88
N ILE A 65 -1.64 3.75 -9.56
CA ILE A 65 -3.05 3.48 -9.23
C ILE A 65 -3.45 4.24 -7.95
N ASN A 66 -2.61 4.20 -6.92
CA ASN A 66 -2.87 4.90 -5.67
C ASN A 66 -2.91 6.42 -5.88
N TRP A 67 -1.94 6.99 -6.57
CA TRP A 67 -1.92 8.42 -6.88
C TRP A 67 -3.08 8.85 -7.78
N GLY A 68 -3.44 8.01 -8.76
CA GLY A 68 -4.61 8.23 -9.61
C GLY A 68 -5.91 8.25 -8.81
N ALA A 69 -6.07 7.32 -7.86
CA ALA A 69 -7.24 7.27 -6.98
C ALA A 69 -7.34 8.52 -6.08
N VAL A 70 -6.22 8.95 -5.48
CA VAL A 70 -6.17 10.17 -4.66
C VAL A 70 -6.51 11.39 -5.49
N THR A 71 -5.90 11.52 -6.67
CA THR A 71 -6.15 12.64 -7.58
C THR A 71 -7.62 12.65 -8.03
N GLY A 72 -8.15 11.49 -8.39
CA GLY A 72 -9.56 11.33 -8.77
C GLY A 72 -10.51 11.70 -7.63
N TYR A 73 -10.20 11.25 -6.42
CA TYR A 73 -10.99 11.57 -5.23
C TYR A 73 -11.00 13.07 -4.94
N LEU A 74 -9.83 13.72 -4.93
CA LEU A 74 -9.72 15.17 -4.75
C LEU A 74 -10.45 15.94 -5.85
N LEU A 75 -10.35 15.50 -7.09
CA LEU A 75 -11.07 16.09 -8.21
C LEU A 75 -12.58 16.04 -8.00
N ILE A 76 -13.13 14.87 -7.65
CA ILE A 76 -14.57 14.69 -7.41
C ILE A 76 -15.04 15.58 -6.26
N ILE A 77 -14.30 15.63 -5.14
CA ILE A 77 -14.64 16.50 -4.01
C ILE A 77 -14.66 17.96 -4.43
N VAL A 78 -13.63 18.44 -5.15
CA VAL A 78 -13.54 19.81 -5.62
C VAL A 78 -14.70 20.16 -6.55
N LEU A 79 -15.08 19.24 -7.45
CA LEU A 79 -16.23 19.42 -8.33
C LEU A 79 -17.56 19.43 -7.55
N PHE A 80 -17.68 18.58 -6.53
CA PHE A 80 -18.86 18.55 -5.69
C PHE A 80 -19.08 19.90 -4.96
N THR A 81 -18.01 20.62 -4.58
CA THR A 81 -18.11 21.95 -3.96
C THR A 81 -18.66 23.05 -4.88
N LEU A 82 -18.84 22.76 -6.17
CA LEU A 82 -19.47 23.69 -7.12
C LEU A 82 -21.02 23.69 -7.03
N HIS A 83 -21.61 22.72 -6.31
CA HIS A 83 -23.07 22.64 -6.09
C HIS A 83 -23.50 23.60 -4.97
N ARG A 84 -24.74 23.96 -4.97
CA ARG A 84 -25.34 24.82 -3.92
C ARG A 84 -26.04 23.97 -2.85
N PRO A 85 -26.03 24.37 -1.56
CA PRO A 85 -25.39 25.55 -0.98
C PRO A 85 -23.88 25.37 -0.79
N ARG A 86 -23.13 26.36 -1.22
CA ARG A 86 -21.64 26.30 -1.28
C ARG A 86 -20.97 26.08 0.07
N TRP A 87 -21.51 26.62 1.14
CA TRP A 87 -20.90 26.49 2.45
C TRP A 87 -20.93 25.05 2.97
N LEU A 88 -22.07 24.35 2.81
CA LEU A 88 -22.22 22.96 3.24
C LEU A 88 -21.29 22.01 2.46
N THR A 89 -21.24 22.18 1.15
CA THR A 89 -20.38 21.38 0.28
C THR A 89 -18.90 21.65 0.54
N THR A 90 -18.53 22.90 0.88
CA THR A 90 -17.15 23.26 1.23
C THR A 90 -16.73 22.61 2.55
N ILE A 91 -17.58 22.64 3.59
CA ILE A 91 -17.29 21.99 4.87
C ILE A 91 -17.15 20.47 4.68
N SER A 92 -18.10 19.85 3.95
CA SER A 92 -18.04 18.41 3.66
C SER A 92 -16.78 18.03 2.89
N ALA A 93 -16.36 18.87 1.92
CA ALA A 93 -15.14 18.64 1.17
C ALA A 93 -13.88 18.72 2.05
N VAL A 94 -13.81 19.71 2.96
CA VAL A 94 -12.68 19.82 3.89
C VAL A 94 -12.60 18.60 4.80
N ILE A 95 -13.72 18.15 5.37
CA ILE A 95 -13.77 16.95 6.22
C ILE A 95 -13.33 15.70 5.47
N LEU A 96 -13.70 15.57 4.19
CA LEU A 96 -13.34 14.42 3.36
C LEU A 96 -11.90 14.48 2.84
N ILE A 97 -11.36 15.68 2.60
CA ILE A 97 -9.96 15.86 2.14
C ILE A 97 -8.97 15.53 3.25
N LEU A 98 -9.28 15.88 4.50
CA LEU A 98 -8.35 15.79 5.62
C LEU A 98 -7.83 14.37 5.87
N PRO A 99 -8.66 13.30 5.95
CA PRO A 99 -8.17 11.93 6.12
C PRO A 99 -7.40 11.41 4.90
N VAL A 100 -7.79 11.81 3.70
CA VAL A 100 -7.06 11.43 2.47
C VAL A 100 -5.69 12.08 2.44
N PHE A 101 -5.60 13.34 2.84
CA PHE A 101 -4.34 14.08 2.95
C PHE A 101 -3.43 13.45 4.01
N ALA A 102 -3.98 13.16 5.20
CA ALA A 102 -3.24 12.50 6.28
C ALA A 102 -2.72 11.12 5.84
N ALA A 103 -3.55 10.29 5.22
CA ALA A 103 -3.14 8.98 4.71
C ALA A 103 -2.03 9.09 3.65
N ASN A 104 -2.10 10.08 2.76
CA ASN A 104 -1.10 10.25 1.71
C ASN A 104 0.21 10.88 2.17
N ILE A 105 0.23 11.61 3.27
CA ILE A 105 1.46 12.07 3.92
C ILE A 105 2.09 10.94 4.73
N LEU A 106 1.29 10.15 5.44
CA LEU A 106 1.76 9.07 6.30
C LEU A 106 2.28 7.87 5.50
N LEU A 107 1.66 7.52 4.37
CA LEU A 107 2.09 6.39 3.53
C LEU A 107 3.50 6.57 2.93
N PRO A 108 3.84 7.70 2.29
CA PRO A 108 5.21 7.91 1.82
C PRO A 108 6.22 8.11 2.95
N LEU A 109 5.82 8.67 4.09
CA LEU A 109 6.66 8.70 5.29
C LEU A 109 6.98 7.27 5.76
N LYS A 110 5.98 6.39 5.83
CA LYS A 110 6.20 4.99 6.18
C LYS A 110 7.15 4.30 5.19
N ALA A 111 6.95 4.49 3.88
CA ALA A 111 7.82 3.95 2.83
C ALA A 111 9.25 4.52 2.86
N LEU A 112 9.48 5.68 3.47
CA LEU A 112 10.81 6.27 3.65
C LEU A 112 11.57 5.64 4.82
N PHE A 113 10.85 5.20 5.84
CA PHE A 113 11.41 4.54 7.02
C PHE A 113 11.51 3.03 6.84
N GLU A 114 10.66 2.42 6.02
CA GLU A 114 10.80 1.02 5.60
C GLU A 114 11.91 0.97 4.54
N ARG A 115 13.11 0.56 4.95
CA ARG A 115 14.20 0.28 4.01
C ARG A 115 13.78 -0.85 3.07
N ASP A 116 13.92 -0.60 1.77
CA ASP A 116 13.70 -1.53 0.65
C ASP A 116 14.70 -2.72 0.66
N SER A 117 14.69 -3.51 1.70
CA SER A 117 15.41 -4.80 1.73
C SER A 117 14.45 -5.97 1.57
N ALA A 118 13.36 -5.75 0.83
CA ALA A 118 12.42 -6.80 0.52
C ALA A 118 13.08 -7.88 -0.34
N THR A 119 13.24 -9.07 0.23
CA THR A 119 13.71 -10.24 -0.51
C THR A 119 12.49 -11.02 -0.98
N ILE A 120 12.36 -11.18 -2.31
CA ILE A 120 11.28 -11.98 -2.88
C ILE A 120 11.80 -13.37 -3.16
N THR A 121 11.17 -14.37 -2.55
CA THR A 121 11.52 -15.78 -2.74
C THR A 121 10.31 -16.54 -3.28
N ARG A 122 10.54 -17.36 -4.28
CA ARG A 122 9.50 -18.20 -4.88
C ARG A 122 9.35 -19.47 -4.05
N ILE A 123 8.12 -19.77 -3.62
CA ILE A 123 7.79 -21.02 -2.93
C ILE A 123 7.51 -22.11 -3.98
N ASP A 124 6.65 -21.79 -4.95
CA ASP A 124 6.26 -22.68 -6.03
C ASP A 124 5.86 -21.92 -7.31
N ASN A 125 5.19 -22.59 -8.25
CA ASN A 125 4.76 -21.99 -9.52
C ASN A 125 3.70 -20.88 -9.39
N ARG A 126 3.01 -20.81 -8.26
CA ARG A 126 1.87 -19.88 -8.01
C ARG A 126 2.03 -19.01 -6.78
N TYR A 127 2.99 -19.33 -5.92
CA TYR A 127 3.16 -18.64 -4.65
C TYR A 127 4.57 -18.10 -4.50
N ILE A 128 4.64 -16.88 -4.00
CA ILE A 128 5.87 -16.20 -3.62
C ILE A 128 5.72 -15.69 -2.20
N TYR A 129 6.81 -15.59 -1.47
CA TYR A 129 6.81 -14.77 -0.27
C TYR A 129 7.78 -13.62 -0.40
N GLU A 130 7.39 -12.51 0.20
CA GLU A 130 8.17 -11.29 0.33
C GLU A 130 8.55 -11.14 1.80
N LYS A 131 9.85 -11.00 2.06
CA LYS A 131 10.41 -10.80 3.38
C LYS A 131 10.94 -9.39 3.47
N ASN A 132 10.36 -8.61 4.37
CA ASN A 132 10.78 -7.25 4.67
C ASN A 132 11.44 -7.22 6.05
N LEU A 133 12.72 -6.91 6.11
CA LEU A 133 13.41 -6.67 7.37
C LEU A 133 13.12 -5.24 7.80
N TRP A 134 12.72 -5.07 9.06
CA TRP A 134 12.49 -3.77 9.66
C TRP A 134 13.36 -3.59 10.90
N ASP A 135 13.78 -2.35 11.12
CA ASP A 135 14.57 -1.94 12.24
C ASP A 135 13.97 -0.65 12.82
N GLN A 136 13.63 -0.66 14.09
CA GLN A 136 13.14 0.52 14.79
C GLN A 136 14.30 1.19 15.51
N PRO A 137 14.76 2.36 15.05
CA PRO A 137 15.77 3.13 15.76
C PRO A 137 15.19 3.66 17.09
N GLY A 138 15.76 3.29 18.22
CA GLY A 138 15.33 3.73 19.54
C GLY A 138 16.05 2.99 20.65
N GLU A 139 15.77 3.35 21.92
CA GLU A 139 16.41 2.75 23.11
C GLU A 139 16.21 1.23 23.22
N ASN A 140 15.19 0.67 22.59
CA ASN A 140 14.88 -0.77 22.62
C ASN A 140 15.19 -1.50 21.31
N GLN A 141 16.05 -1.01 20.45
CA GLN A 141 16.52 -1.62 19.19
C GLN A 141 15.70 -2.84 18.71
N ASN A 142 14.39 -2.68 18.58
CA ASN A 142 13.50 -3.73 18.09
C ASN A 142 13.68 -3.86 16.59
N SER A 143 14.17 -5.01 16.16
CA SER A 143 14.25 -5.38 14.75
C SER A 143 13.49 -6.67 14.50
N GLY A 144 13.12 -6.91 13.26
CA GLY A 144 12.38 -8.11 12.93
C GLY A 144 12.17 -8.29 11.43
N ALA A 145 11.29 -9.23 11.10
CA ALA A 145 10.91 -9.52 9.72
C ALA A 145 9.40 -9.64 9.56
N ASP A 146 8.88 -9.03 8.51
CA ASP A 146 7.54 -9.25 8.00
C ASP A 146 7.60 -10.20 6.82
N LEU A 147 6.95 -11.36 6.93
CA LEU A 147 6.78 -12.29 5.82
C LEU A 147 5.37 -12.17 5.27
N MET A 148 5.26 -11.88 3.98
CA MET A 148 3.98 -11.80 3.27
C MET A 148 3.96 -12.83 2.16
N VAL A 149 2.96 -13.72 2.19
CA VAL A 149 2.74 -14.71 1.14
C VAL A 149 1.72 -14.18 0.15
N PHE A 150 2.07 -14.27 -1.13
CA PHE A 150 1.24 -13.84 -2.24
C PHE A 150 0.96 -15.01 -3.18
N TYR A 151 -0.28 -15.08 -3.63
CA TYR A 151 -0.67 -15.86 -4.81
C TYR A 151 -0.43 -15.03 -6.06
N GLN A 152 0.34 -15.55 -7.00
CA GLN A 152 0.68 -14.89 -8.25
C GLN A 152 0.34 -15.83 -9.43
N PRO A 153 -0.74 -15.55 -10.19
CA PRO A 153 -1.06 -16.30 -11.39
C PRO A 153 0.06 -16.20 -12.44
N ARG A 154 0.43 -17.30 -13.09
CA ARG A 154 1.58 -17.36 -14.00
C ARG A 154 1.50 -16.37 -15.18
N PHE A 155 0.28 -16.08 -15.64
CA PHE A 155 0.05 -15.27 -16.84
C PHE A 155 -0.41 -13.84 -16.60
N LEU A 156 -0.63 -13.47 -15.34
CA LEU A 156 -1.13 -12.13 -14.99
C LEU A 156 -0.08 -11.38 -14.16
N PRO A 157 0.19 -10.11 -14.47
CA PRO A 157 1.07 -9.28 -13.67
C PRO A 157 0.35 -8.79 -12.40
N LEU A 158 -0.40 -9.68 -11.76
CA LEU A 158 -1.17 -9.44 -10.54
C LEU A 158 -0.73 -10.40 -9.45
N ARG A 159 -0.77 -9.92 -8.20
CA ARG A 159 -0.53 -10.74 -7.02
C ARG A 159 -1.63 -10.47 -5.98
N ARG A 160 -2.07 -11.50 -5.30
CA ARG A 160 -3.05 -11.41 -4.21
C ARG A 160 -2.38 -11.76 -2.90
N LYS A 161 -2.49 -10.87 -1.92
CA LYS A 161 -2.00 -11.16 -0.57
C LYS A 161 -2.86 -12.24 0.07
N VAL A 162 -2.22 -13.33 0.48
CA VAL A 162 -2.87 -14.48 1.10
C VAL A 162 -2.75 -14.40 2.62
N GLN A 163 -1.50 -14.33 3.13
CA GLN A 163 -1.23 -14.32 4.57
C GLN A 163 -0.02 -13.44 4.90
N ARG A 164 0.09 -13.07 6.19
CA ARG A 164 1.22 -12.32 6.75
C ARG A 164 1.59 -12.89 8.11
N ALA A 165 2.87 -12.98 8.37
CA ALA A 165 3.43 -13.23 9.70
C ALA A 165 4.50 -12.19 10.00
N THR A 166 4.61 -11.78 11.26
CA THR A 166 5.61 -10.83 11.74
C THR A 166 6.42 -11.51 12.84
N PHE A 167 7.73 -11.49 12.71
CA PHE A 167 8.67 -12.03 13.70
C PHE A 167 9.55 -10.93 14.25
N ASN A 168 9.88 -11.04 15.55
CA ASN A 168 10.74 -10.11 16.24
C ASN A 168 12.07 -10.81 16.59
N ASN A 169 13.18 -10.14 16.37
CA ASN A 169 14.52 -10.63 16.71
C ASN A 169 14.77 -10.87 18.21
N MET A 170 13.85 -10.42 19.08
CA MET A 170 13.89 -10.79 20.51
C MET A 170 13.41 -12.21 20.78
N GLN A 171 12.61 -12.80 19.87
CA GLN A 171 11.96 -14.09 20.06
C GLN A 171 12.59 -15.20 19.23
N CYS A 172 13.08 -14.87 18.05
CA CYS A 172 13.70 -15.81 17.11
C CYS A 172 14.59 -15.07 16.13
N ASP A 173 15.41 -15.78 15.35
CA ASP A 173 16.18 -15.17 14.27
C ASP A 173 15.28 -14.78 13.08
N ALA A 174 14.71 -13.59 13.17
CA ALA A 174 13.84 -13.07 12.12
C ALA A 174 14.54 -12.94 10.77
N SER A 175 15.87 -12.79 10.74
CA SER A 175 16.65 -12.73 9.51
C SER A 175 16.68 -14.08 8.77
N GLY A 176 16.68 -15.18 9.52
CA GLY A 176 16.59 -16.55 9.00
C GLY A 176 15.17 -17.03 8.68
N SER A 177 14.13 -16.22 8.99
CA SER A 177 12.75 -16.65 8.82
C SER A 177 12.38 -16.96 7.37
N SER A 178 11.48 -17.91 7.17
CA SER A 178 11.04 -18.40 5.86
C SER A 178 9.56 -18.74 5.84
N ALA A 179 8.98 -18.89 4.64
CA ALA A 179 7.63 -19.34 4.46
C ALA A 179 7.58 -20.51 3.46
N GLY A 180 6.73 -21.50 3.76
CA GLY A 180 6.48 -22.66 2.91
C GLY A 180 4.98 -22.96 2.83
N ILE A 181 4.55 -23.77 1.87
CA ILE A 181 3.16 -24.16 1.68
C ILE A 181 3.04 -25.69 1.67
N ASP A 182 2.18 -26.21 2.52
CA ASP A 182 1.70 -27.60 2.44
C ASP A 182 0.38 -27.63 1.68
N HIS A 183 0.44 -28.03 0.42
CA HIS A 183 -0.75 -28.11 -0.44
C HIS A 183 -1.72 -29.22 -0.03
N ALA A 184 -1.24 -30.30 0.58
CA ALA A 184 -2.08 -31.40 0.99
C ALA A 184 -2.97 -31.00 2.16
N ARG A 185 -2.43 -30.23 3.07
CA ARG A 185 -3.16 -29.72 4.26
C ARG A 185 -3.78 -28.34 4.07
N LYS A 186 -3.47 -27.65 2.95
CA LYS A 186 -3.85 -26.26 2.68
C LYS A 186 -3.40 -25.31 3.80
N ILE A 187 -2.15 -25.44 4.20
CA ILE A 187 -1.55 -24.67 5.29
C ILE A 187 -0.31 -23.94 4.78
N ILE A 188 -0.13 -22.72 5.26
CA ILE A 188 1.10 -21.95 5.10
C ILE A 188 1.89 -22.11 6.38
N HIS A 189 3.13 -22.55 6.26
CA HIS A 189 4.11 -22.64 7.33
C HIS A 189 4.98 -21.40 7.32
N PHE A 190 5.00 -20.66 8.40
CA PHE A 190 5.99 -19.63 8.64
C PHE A 190 6.94 -20.15 9.70
N HIS A 191 8.20 -20.25 9.36
CA HIS A 191 9.26 -20.74 10.22
C HIS A 191 10.21 -19.61 10.59
N CYS A 192 10.48 -19.44 11.88
CA CYS A 192 11.51 -18.54 12.38
C CYS A 192 12.50 -19.36 13.22
N PRO A 193 13.76 -19.46 12.82
CA PRO A 193 14.77 -20.24 13.55
C PRO A 193 15.00 -19.71 14.96
N ALA A 194 15.48 -20.59 15.83
CA ALA A 194 15.94 -20.22 17.16
C ALA A 194 17.09 -19.21 17.11
N LEU A 195 17.17 -18.32 18.08
CA LEU A 195 18.35 -17.46 18.25
C LEU A 195 19.57 -18.31 18.57
N SER A 196 20.67 -18.07 17.87
CA SER A 196 21.97 -18.67 18.21
C SER A 196 22.43 -18.16 19.56
N ALA A 197 22.83 -19.11 20.44
CA ALA A 197 23.18 -18.91 21.85
C ALA A 197 23.90 -17.57 22.19
N PRO A 198 23.72 -17.00 23.42
CA PRO A 198 23.47 -17.72 24.68
C PRO A 198 22.01 -17.64 25.18
N VAL A 199 21.14 -16.94 24.44
CA VAL A 199 19.71 -16.82 24.81
C VAL A 199 18.95 -17.89 24.01
N GLY A 200 18.94 -19.13 24.50
CA GLY A 200 18.18 -20.22 23.87
C GLY A 200 16.69 -19.86 23.77
N SER A 201 16.25 -19.52 22.58
CA SER A 201 14.84 -19.45 22.24
C SER A 201 14.48 -20.66 21.39
N ASP A 202 13.28 -21.19 21.58
CA ASP A 202 12.75 -22.24 20.69
C ASP A 202 12.40 -21.66 19.31
N PRO A 203 12.51 -22.46 18.24
CA PRO A 203 12.04 -22.04 16.92
C PRO A 203 10.53 -21.79 16.97
N ILE A 204 10.09 -20.76 16.23
CA ILE A 204 8.67 -20.42 16.17
C ILE A 204 8.10 -20.90 14.83
N ASP A 205 7.11 -21.78 14.90
CA ASP A 205 6.36 -22.26 13.75
C ASP A 205 4.92 -21.78 13.81
N LEU A 206 4.52 -20.97 12.81
CA LEU A 206 3.14 -20.51 12.67
C LEU A 206 2.47 -21.24 11.50
N LEU A 207 1.36 -21.92 11.79
CA LEU A 207 0.56 -22.63 10.81
C LEU A 207 -0.72 -21.83 10.53
N LEU A 208 -0.86 -21.29 9.34
CA LEU A 208 -2.02 -20.49 8.95
C LEU A 208 -2.74 -21.14 7.76
N PRO A 209 -4.09 -21.08 7.72
CA PRO A 209 -4.84 -21.66 6.61
C PRO A 209 -4.55 -20.92 5.29
N LEU A 210 -4.49 -21.69 4.21
CA LEU A 210 -4.40 -21.20 2.84
C LEU A 210 -5.82 -20.90 2.33
N HIS A 211 -6.19 -19.62 2.27
CA HIS A 211 -7.51 -19.16 1.77
C HIS A 211 -7.48 -18.59 0.36
#